data_8d7cbb9fe5c86cf9e958363aeefb2c89
#
_entry.id   8d7cbb9fe5c86cf9e958363aeefb2c89
#
_cell.length_a   1.000
_cell.length_b   1.000
_cell.length_c   1.000
_cell.angle_alpha   90.00
_cell.angle_beta   90.00
_cell.angle_gamma   90.00
#
_symmetry.space_group_name_H-M   'P 1'
#
loop_
_entity.id
_entity.type
_entity.pdbx_description
1 polymer ?
#
loop_
_entity_poly.entity_id
_entity_poly.type
_entity_poly.pdbx_seq_one_letter_code
_entity_poly.pdbx_strand_id
1 'polypeptide(L)'
;MGVIRMTNNNDEKDSLLQDVGLLLFISLFSATAVLMALSGSILLNVIYLFCTILLLMITYFFDILPSLIANIVFIGIQAVIMIYQYVSQTARIPWKLSFWMIMPILLSLTLYMMTKNLVAIQKSNGELRTALIERGAFDEQTNLRTTVAYIEDIAVFAETNRRFDIPVTTAIIKIRYFNDLKRMMSQNQMQLLLKLTTDSIKEKTRTNDITYLLNNEDPTWAILSYTDAKGAGIATSRIKDGFEKNVKANDSLSTMAISMIVGIASWDSSTMKTPYDLMNAGIHETQYDV
;
A
#
# COMPACT_ATOMS: atom_id res chain seq x y z
N MET A 1 -21.23 -5.89 -1.55
CA MET A 1 -20.98 -7.14 -0.81
C MET A 1 -20.55 -8.34 -1.67
N GLY A 2 -20.79 -8.37 -2.99
CA GLY A 2 -20.39 -9.46 -3.90
C GLY A 2 -18.94 -9.41 -4.39
N VAL A 3 -18.35 -8.24 -4.55
CA VAL A 3 -17.00 -8.06 -5.12
C VAL A 3 -15.89 -8.49 -4.15
N ILE A 4 -16.05 -8.23 -2.85
CA ILE A 4 -15.06 -8.60 -1.82
C ILE A 4 -14.96 -10.13 -1.63
N ARG A 5 -16.05 -10.87 -1.88
CA ARG A 5 -16.08 -12.33 -1.75
C ARG A 5 -15.42 -13.05 -2.93
N MET A 6 -15.40 -12.43 -4.12
CA MET A 6 -14.74 -12.99 -5.32
C MET A 6 -13.22 -12.79 -5.32
N THR A 7 -12.72 -11.66 -4.82
CA THR A 7 -11.27 -11.40 -4.70
C THR A 7 -10.62 -12.35 -3.70
N ASN A 8 -11.23 -12.59 -2.54
CA ASN A 8 -10.69 -13.49 -1.51
C ASN A 8 -10.58 -14.96 -1.99
N ASN A 9 -11.47 -15.42 -2.87
CA ASN A 9 -11.45 -16.80 -3.39
C ASN A 9 -10.38 -17.01 -4.49
N ASN A 10 -9.99 -15.97 -5.22
CA ASN A 10 -8.93 -16.03 -6.22
C ASN A 10 -7.54 -15.96 -5.57
N ASP A 11 -7.36 -15.08 -4.58
CA ASP A 11 -6.08 -14.94 -3.86
C ASP A 11 -5.74 -16.22 -3.08
N GLU A 12 -6.74 -16.89 -2.50
CA GLU A 12 -6.59 -18.18 -1.83
C GLU A 12 -6.21 -19.31 -2.81
N LYS A 13 -6.80 -19.32 -4.01
CA LYS A 13 -6.44 -20.28 -5.06
C LYS A 13 -5.02 -20.06 -5.60
N ASP A 14 -4.62 -18.82 -5.80
CA ASP A 14 -3.28 -18.47 -6.29
C ASP A 14 -2.20 -18.82 -5.27
N SER A 15 -2.47 -18.62 -3.98
CA SER A 15 -1.61 -19.08 -2.88
C SER A 15 -1.49 -20.60 -2.83
N LEU A 16 -2.59 -21.34 -2.94
CA LEU A 16 -2.59 -22.79 -2.98
C LEU A 16 -1.81 -23.35 -4.20
N LEU A 17 -1.97 -22.72 -5.37
CA LEU A 17 -1.24 -23.10 -6.57
C LEU A 17 0.27 -22.85 -6.44
N GLN A 18 0.68 -21.82 -5.72
CA GLN A 18 2.09 -21.56 -5.41
C GLN A 18 2.68 -22.66 -4.52
N ASP A 19 1.97 -23.03 -3.43
CA ASP A 19 2.42 -24.05 -2.49
C ASP A 19 2.51 -25.43 -3.18
N VAL A 20 1.52 -25.78 -4.00
CA VAL A 20 1.52 -26.99 -4.80
C VAL A 20 2.68 -26.97 -5.81
N GLY A 21 2.93 -25.85 -6.47
CA GLY A 21 4.07 -25.68 -7.37
C GLY A 21 5.41 -25.90 -6.69
N LEU A 22 5.60 -25.34 -5.48
CA LEU A 22 6.80 -25.53 -4.67
C LEU A 22 7.01 -26.99 -4.27
N LEU A 23 5.95 -27.66 -3.77
CA LEU A 23 6.02 -29.07 -3.37
C LEU A 23 6.32 -29.98 -4.57
N LEU A 24 5.73 -29.72 -5.73
CA LEU A 24 6.03 -30.43 -6.97
C LEU A 24 7.46 -30.22 -7.43
N PHE A 25 7.97 -28.98 -7.36
CA PHE A 25 9.35 -28.68 -7.72
C PHE A 25 10.35 -29.42 -6.82
N ILE A 26 10.15 -29.39 -5.51
CA ILE A 26 11.01 -30.11 -4.53
C ILE A 26 10.95 -31.62 -4.78
N SER A 27 9.74 -32.17 -5.03
CA SER A 27 9.55 -33.60 -5.29
C SER A 27 10.26 -34.04 -6.58
N LEU A 28 10.13 -33.28 -7.67
CA LEU A 28 10.81 -33.55 -8.93
C LEU A 28 12.32 -33.40 -8.82
N PHE A 29 12.79 -32.40 -8.09
CA PHE A 29 14.22 -32.22 -7.84
C PHE A 29 14.79 -33.38 -7.03
N SER A 30 14.07 -33.85 -6.00
CA SER A 30 14.45 -35.02 -5.21
C SER A 30 14.45 -36.31 -6.07
N ALA A 31 13.42 -36.49 -6.91
CA ALA A 31 13.38 -37.62 -7.86
C ALA A 31 14.55 -37.57 -8.84
N THR A 32 14.93 -36.39 -9.35
CA THR A 32 16.10 -36.20 -10.19
C THR A 32 17.38 -36.64 -9.48
N ALA A 33 17.56 -36.25 -8.21
CA ALA A 33 18.73 -36.65 -7.41
C ALA A 33 18.83 -38.19 -7.24
N VAL A 34 17.70 -38.86 -6.98
CA VAL A 34 17.64 -40.33 -6.89
C VAL A 34 17.99 -40.99 -8.25
N LEU A 35 17.44 -40.49 -9.36
CA LEU A 35 17.74 -40.99 -10.67
C LEU A 35 19.20 -40.79 -11.09
N MET A 36 19.81 -39.67 -10.67
CA MET A 36 21.26 -39.43 -10.84
C MET A 36 22.08 -40.48 -10.11
N ALA A 37 21.73 -40.78 -8.86
CA ALA A 37 22.43 -41.79 -8.06
C ALA A 37 22.34 -43.19 -8.68
N LEU A 38 21.18 -43.54 -9.26
CA LEU A 38 20.93 -44.85 -9.91
C LEU A 38 21.59 -44.99 -11.28
N SER A 39 21.92 -43.87 -11.97
CA SER A 39 22.49 -43.91 -13.31
C SER A 39 23.96 -44.35 -13.35
N GLY A 40 24.71 -44.11 -12.28
CA GLY A 40 26.14 -44.48 -12.16
C GLY A 40 27.10 -43.62 -12.98
N SER A 41 26.63 -42.60 -13.73
CA SER A 41 27.45 -41.77 -14.62
C SER A 41 27.63 -40.37 -14.01
N ILE A 42 28.45 -40.24 -12.97
CA ILE A 42 28.59 -39.00 -12.17
C ILE A 42 28.91 -37.78 -13.02
N LEU A 43 29.93 -37.85 -13.87
CA LEU A 43 30.39 -36.69 -14.68
C LEU A 43 29.29 -36.18 -15.62
N LEU A 44 28.59 -37.06 -16.35
CA LEU A 44 27.52 -36.67 -17.26
C LEU A 44 26.32 -36.08 -16.52
N ASN A 45 25.97 -36.66 -15.38
CA ASN A 45 24.91 -36.14 -14.53
C ASN A 45 25.18 -34.73 -14.03
N VAL A 46 26.43 -34.43 -13.63
CA VAL A 46 26.85 -33.09 -13.19
C VAL A 46 26.73 -32.08 -14.36
N ILE A 47 27.15 -32.47 -15.56
CA ILE A 47 27.04 -31.61 -16.75
C ILE A 47 25.55 -31.32 -17.07
N TYR A 48 24.70 -32.36 -17.09
CA TYR A 48 23.29 -32.20 -17.38
C TYR A 48 22.54 -31.43 -16.29
N LEU A 49 22.93 -31.60 -15.03
CA LEU A 49 22.38 -30.80 -13.93
C LEU A 49 22.73 -29.33 -14.09
N PHE A 50 23.99 -29.02 -14.43
CA PHE A 50 24.41 -27.65 -14.69
C PHE A 50 23.63 -27.02 -15.85
N CYS A 51 23.48 -27.73 -16.97
CA CYS A 51 22.64 -27.27 -18.08
C CYS A 51 21.18 -27.06 -17.64
N THR A 52 20.63 -27.95 -16.82
CA THR A 52 19.26 -27.83 -16.30
C THR A 52 19.12 -26.57 -15.43
N ILE A 53 20.11 -26.27 -14.58
CA ILE A 53 20.12 -25.02 -13.78
C ILE A 53 20.09 -23.78 -14.69
N LEU A 54 20.87 -23.78 -15.79
CA LEU A 54 20.82 -22.69 -16.76
C LEU A 54 19.44 -22.55 -17.43
N LEU A 55 18.80 -23.67 -17.77
CA LEU A 55 17.44 -23.68 -18.32
C LEU A 55 16.42 -23.13 -17.30
N LEU A 56 16.57 -23.47 -16.02
CA LEU A 56 15.75 -22.91 -14.94
C LEU A 56 15.96 -21.40 -14.76
N MET A 57 17.20 -20.91 -14.89
CA MET A 57 17.48 -19.48 -14.89
C MET A 57 16.79 -18.77 -16.07
N ILE A 58 16.79 -19.37 -17.26
CA ILE A 58 16.05 -18.83 -18.41
C ILE A 58 14.55 -18.78 -18.10
N THR A 59 13.98 -19.81 -17.49
CA THR A 59 12.57 -19.81 -17.06
C THR A 59 12.26 -18.67 -16.12
N TYR A 60 13.15 -18.43 -15.16
CA TYR A 60 12.93 -17.42 -14.12
C TYR A 60 13.00 -15.99 -14.67
N PHE A 61 13.97 -15.69 -15.56
CA PHE A 61 14.21 -14.32 -16.04
C PHE A 61 13.48 -13.97 -17.33
N PHE A 62 13.18 -14.95 -18.22
CA PHE A 62 12.69 -14.69 -19.56
C PHE A 62 11.31 -15.31 -19.86
N ASP A 63 10.65 -15.91 -18.85
CA ASP A 63 9.34 -16.56 -19.00
C ASP A 63 9.44 -17.99 -19.61
N ILE A 64 8.25 -18.65 -19.71
CA ILE A 64 8.14 -20.06 -20.11
C ILE A 64 8.48 -20.30 -21.58
N LEU A 65 8.15 -19.39 -22.48
CA LEU A 65 8.30 -19.59 -23.93
C LEU A 65 9.77 -19.72 -24.36
N PRO A 66 10.69 -18.81 -24.00
CA PRO A 66 12.13 -18.96 -24.24
C PRO A 66 12.71 -20.20 -23.57
N SER A 67 12.24 -20.53 -22.37
CA SER A 67 12.67 -21.73 -21.65
C SER A 67 12.30 -23.01 -22.35
N LEU A 68 11.08 -23.15 -22.88
CA LEU A 68 10.66 -24.33 -23.64
C LEU A 68 11.48 -24.49 -24.92
N ILE A 69 11.78 -23.41 -25.62
CA ILE A 69 12.65 -23.44 -26.81
C ILE A 69 14.04 -23.96 -26.42
N ALA A 70 14.63 -23.42 -25.35
CA ALA A 70 15.93 -23.83 -24.86
C ALA A 70 15.94 -25.31 -24.41
N ASN A 71 14.86 -25.78 -23.76
CA ASN A 71 14.68 -27.19 -23.39
C ASN A 71 14.62 -28.11 -24.63
N ILE A 72 13.91 -27.71 -25.69
CA ILE A 72 13.87 -28.48 -26.96
C ILE A 72 15.24 -28.58 -27.59
N VAL A 73 16.02 -27.45 -27.61
CA VAL A 73 17.39 -27.48 -28.13
C VAL A 73 18.26 -28.41 -27.29
N PHE A 74 18.15 -28.36 -25.97
CA PHE A 74 18.91 -29.22 -25.05
C PHE A 74 18.59 -30.73 -25.31
N ILE A 75 17.30 -31.09 -25.47
CA ILE A 75 16.88 -32.44 -25.79
C ILE A 75 17.40 -32.85 -27.16
N GLY A 76 17.36 -31.96 -28.15
CA GLY A 76 17.93 -32.24 -29.49
C GLY A 76 19.42 -32.56 -29.44
N ILE A 77 20.20 -31.80 -28.69
CA ILE A 77 21.63 -32.05 -28.47
C ILE A 77 21.84 -33.44 -27.81
N GLN A 78 21.07 -33.75 -26.76
CA GLN A 78 21.14 -35.07 -26.11
C GLN A 78 20.81 -36.22 -27.06
N ALA A 79 19.76 -36.07 -27.87
CA ALA A 79 19.37 -37.08 -28.84
C ALA A 79 20.49 -37.32 -29.88
N VAL A 80 21.13 -36.25 -30.39
CA VAL A 80 22.24 -36.37 -31.33
C VAL A 80 23.44 -37.08 -30.68
N ILE A 81 23.78 -36.77 -29.46
CA ILE A 81 24.85 -37.43 -28.70
C ILE A 81 24.56 -38.91 -28.51
N MET A 82 23.32 -39.27 -28.14
CA MET A 82 22.89 -40.66 -27.97
C MET A 82 22.95 -41.46 -29.28
N ILE A 83 22.49 -40.88 -30.41
CA ILE A 83 22.55 -41.51 -31.72
C ILE A 83 24.01 -41.70 -32.16
N TYR A 84 24.87 -40.69 -31.97
CA TYR A 84 26.30 -40.80 -32.30
C TYR A 84 26.98 -41.92 -31.54
N GLN A 85 26.75 -42.05 -30.23
CA GLN A 85 27.28 -43.11 -29.38
C GLN A 85 26.81 -44.49 -29.82
N TYR A 86 25.55 -44.62 -30.25
CA TYR A 86 24.98 -45.84 -30.74
C TYR A 86 25.62 -46.29 -32.09
N VAL A 87 25.71 -45.35 -33.06
CA VAL A 87 26.25 -45.62 -34.39
C VAL A 87 27.75 -45.92 -34.33
N SER A 88 28.50 -45.25 -33.47
CA SER A 88 29.96 -45.42 -33.30
C SER A 88 30.30 -46.71 -32.53
N GLN A 89 29.34 -47.49 -32.10
CA GLN A 89 29.50 -48.72 -31.28
C GLN A 89 30.37 -48.51 -30.04
N THR A 90 30.60 -47.27 -29.65
CA THR A 90 31.52 -46.85 -28.56
C THR A 90 30.95 -47.11 -27.18
N ALA A 91 29.61 -47.17 -27.04
CA ALA A 91 28.92 -47.50 -25.80
C ALA A 91 27.51 -48.07 -26.04
N ARG A 92 27.01 -48.89 -25.12
CA ARG A 92 25.57 -49.24 -25.07
C ARG A 92 24.79 -47.95 -24.77
N ILE A 93 23.60 -47.77 -25.45
CA ILE A 93 22.72 -46.62 -25.21
C ILE A 93 22.52 -46.46 -23.71
N PRO A 94 22.87 -45.32 -23.12
CA PRO A 94 22.73 -45.16 -21.69
C PRO A 94 21.27 -44.85 -21.33
N TRP A 95 20.38 -45.84 -21.45
CA TRP A 95 18.95 -45.73 -21.08
C TRP A 95 18.74 -45.09 -19.69
N LYS A 96 19.71 -45.29 -18.82
CA LYS A 96 19.68 -44.70 -17.46
C LYS A 96 19.78 -43.16 -17.44
N LEU A 97 20.17 -42.53 -18.55
CA LEU A 97 20.25 -41.08 -18.67
C LEU A 97 19.05 -40.47 -19.41
N SER A 98 18.12 -41.29 -19.92
CA SER A 98 16.94 -40.77 -20.65
C SER A 98 16.02 -39.90 -19.83
N PHE A 99 16.07 -39.98 -18.49
CA PHE A 99 15.27 -39.10 -17.62
C PHE A 99 15.64 -37.61 -17.78
N TRP A 100 16.87 -37.29 -18.20
CA TRP A 100 17.29 -35.92 -18.48
C TRP A 100 16.59 -35.29 -19.68
N MET A 101 15.91 -36.07 -20.53
CA MET A 101 15.08 -35.51 -21.60
C MET A 101 13.73 -34.98 -21.09
N ILE A 102 13.27 -35.46 -19.92
CA ILE A 102 11.95 -35.12 -19.38
C ILE A 102 12.06 -34.18 -18.17
N MET A 103 13.00 -34.45 -17.26
CA MET A 103 13.11 -33.71 -16.00
C MET A 103 13.33 -32.19 -16.13
N PRO A 104 14.17 -31.71 -17.06
CA PRO A 104 14.34 -30.27 -17.23
C PRO A 104 13.05 -29.53 -17.62
N ILE A 105 12.21 -30.17 -18.50
CA ILE A 105 10.92 -29.61 -18.90
C ILE A 105 9.98 -29.54 -17.69
N LEU A 106 9.87 -30.63 -16.92
CA LEU A 106 8.98 -30.70 -15.75
C LEU A 106 9.41 -29.70 -14.68
N LEU A 107 10.71 -29.58 -14.43
CA LEU A 107 11.27 -28.61 -13.48
C LEU A 107 11.03 -27.16 -13.95
N SER A 108 11.21 -26.88 -15.24
CA SER A 108 10.93 -25.55 -15.80
C SER A 108 9.45 -25.20 -15.70
N LEU A 109 8.54 -26.14 -15.96
CA LEU A 109 7.10 -25.92 -15.87
C LEU A 109 6.65 -25.65 -14.43
N THR A 110 7.14 -26.43 -13.47
CA THR A 110 6.81 -26.23 -12.04
C THR A 110 7.38 -24.92 -11.49
N LEU A 111 8.61 -24.56 -11.88
CA LEU A 111 9.21 -23.27 -11.52
C LEU A 111 8.39 -22.11 -12.10
N TYR A 112 7.97 -22.21 -13.36
CA TYR A 112 7.14 -21.18 -13.98
C TYR A 112 5.80 -21.01 -13.27
N MET A 113 5.10 -22.11 -12.93
CA MET A 113 3.85 -22.03 -12.17
C MET A 113 4.04 -21.30 -10.83
N MET A 114 5.12 -21.62 -10.11
CA MET A 114 5.44 -20.97 -8.85
C MET A 114 5.75 -19.47 -9.03
N THR A 115 6.58 -19.13 -10.01
CA THR A 115 7.02 -17.73 -10.24
C THR A 115 5.88 -16.85 -10.72
N LYS A 116 5.05 -17.34 -11.65
CA LYS A 116 3.90 -16.60 -12.18
C LYS A 116 2.91 -16.21 -11.06
N ASN A 117 2.59 -17.13 -10.18
CA ASN A 117 1.67 -16.89 -9.08
C ASN A 117 2.29 -15.93 -8.04
N LEU A 118 3.60 -16.05 -7.75
CA LEU A 118 4.30 -15.14 -6.86
C LEU A 118 4.25 -13.68 -7.36
N VAL A 119 4.51 -13.46 -8.66
CA VAL A 119 4.45 -12.12 -9.27
C VAL A 119 3.04 -11.55 -9.23
N ALA A 120 2.01 -12.39 -9.47
CA ALA A 120 0.61 -11.98 -9.38
C ALA A 120 0.24 -11.52 -7.96
N ILE A 121 0.63 -12.28 -6.93
CA ILE A 121 0.40 -11.93 -5.52
C ILE A 121 1.15 -10.65 -5.13
N GLN A 122 2.40 -10.48 -5.55
CA GLN A 122 3.17 -9.26 -5.27
C GLN A 122 2.53 -8.03 -5.91
N LYS A 123 2.02 -8.15 -7.13
CA LYS A 123 1.32 -7.06 -7.83
C LYS A 123 0.03 -6.68 -7.10
N SER A 124 -0.79 -7.67 -6.74
CA SER A 124 -2.04 -7.45 -5.98
C SER A 124 -1.76 -6.79 -4.63
N ASN A 125 -0.75 -7.24 -3.89
CA ASN A 125 -0.33 -6.61 -2.63
C ASN A 125 0.16 -5.16 -2.84
N GLY A 126 0.85 -4.88 -3.94
CA GLY A 126 1.27 -3.52 -4.31
C GLY A 126 0.07 -2.61 -4.58
N GLU A 127 -0.90 -3.07 -5.34
CA GLU A 127 -2.13 -2.34 -5.66
C GLU A 127 -2.99 -2.09 -4.40
N LEU A 128 -3.14 -3.10 -3.52
CA LEU A 128 -3.81 -2.97 -2.24
C LEU A 128 -3.13 -1.94 -1.34
N ARG A 129 -1.79 -1.95 -1.28
CA ARG A 129 -1.02 -0.98 -0.48
C ARG A 129 -1.21 0.45 -1.00
N THR A 130 -1.18 0.64 -2.32
CA THR A 130 -1.42 1.94 -2.95
C THR A 130 -2.86 2.42 -2.68
N ALA A 131 -3.85 1.55 -2.82
CA ALA A 131 -5.24 1.87 -2.53
C ALA A 131 -5.48 2.19 -1.03
N LEU A 132 -4.77 1.52 -0.11
CA LEU A 132 -4.82 1.84 1.33
C LEU A 132 -4.20 3.20 1.63
N ILE A 133 -3.10 3.57 0.97
CA ILE A 133 -2.46 4.88 1.11
C ILE A 133 -3.39 5.96 0.54
N GLU A 134 -3.94 5.76 -0.66
CA GLU A 134 -4.89 6.70 -1.28
C GLU A 134 -6.18 6.86 -0.45
N ARG A 135 -6.76 5.76 0.04
CA ARG A 135 -7.94 5.79 0.92
C ARG A 135 -7.63 6.35 2.30
N GLY A 136 -6.43 6.11 2.82
CA GLY A 136 -5.96 6.68 4.07
C GLY A 136 -5.68 8.19 4.00
N ALA A 137 -5.50 8.74 2.80
CA ALA A 137 -5.24 10.18 2.62
C ALA A 137 -6.49 11.05 2.61
N PHE A 138 -7.68 10.47 2.33
CA PHE A 138 -8.94 11.20 2.29
C PHE A 138 -10.04 10.51 3.10
N ASP A 139 -10.81 11.30 3.83
CA ASP A 139 -12.00 10.86 4.56
C ASP A 139 -13.19 10.73 3.59
N GLU A 140 -13.88 9.59 3.63
CA GLU A 140 -14.97 9.26 2.68
C GLU A 140 -16.20 10.16 2.83
N GLN A 141 -16.47 10.67 4.03
CA GLN A 141 -17.66 11.47 4.31
C GLN A 141 -17.48 12.94 3.99
N THR A 142 -16.32 13.49 4.35
CA THR A 142 -16.05 14.93 4.25
C THR A 142 -15.23 15.27 3.00
N ASN A 143 -14.60 14.27 2.37
CA ASN A 143 -13.62 14.44 1.30
C ASN A 143 -12.48 15.41 1.70
N LEU A 144 -12.14 15.39 2.99
CA LEU A 144 -10.97 16.08 3.53
C LEU A 144 -9.78 15.14 3.61
N ARG A 145 -8.58 15.69 3.62
CA ARG A 145 -7.36 14.93 3.89
C ARG A 145 -7.33 14.46 5.34
N THR A 146 -6.77 13.30 5.58
CA THR A 146 -6.73 12.67 6.91
C THR A 146 -5.51 13.09 7.72
N THR A 147 -5.41 12.56 8.95
CA THR A 147 -4.23 12.71 9.82
C THR A 147 -2.94 12.22 9.17
N VAL A 148 -2.99 11.14 8.39
CA VAL A 148 -1.80 10.62 7.69
C VAL A 148 -1.26 11.68 6.72
N ALA A 149 -2.14 12.22 5.89
CA ALA A 149 -1.77 13.28 4.95
C ALA A 149 -1.34 14.57 5.67
N TYR A 150 -1.97 14.92 6.80
CA TYR A 150 -1.59 16.07 7.61
C TYR A 150 -0.15 15.97 8.12
N ILE A 151 0.25 14.81 8.66
CA ILE A 151 1.60 14.59 9.17
C ILE A 151 2.64 14.66 8.03
N GLU A 152 2.34 14.09 6.87
CA GLU A 152 3.21 14.16 5.68
C GLU A 152 3.39 15.60 5.19
N ASP A 153 2.30 16.35 5.09
CA ASP A 153 2.33 17.74 4.65
C ASP A 153 3.06 18.66 5.63
N ILE A 154 2.90 18.48 6.95
CA ILE A 154 3.67 19.26 7.95
C ILE A 154 5.18 19.11 7.72
N ALA A 155 5.65 17.89 7.39
CA ALA A 155 7.07 17.67 7.12
C ALA A 155 7.57 18.55 5.94
N VAL A 156 6.75 18.69 4.89
CA VAL A 156 7.06 19.55 3.74
C VAL A 156 7.00 21.03 4.12
N PHE A 157 5.99 21.44 4.88
CA PHE A 157 5.81 22.82 5.35
C PHE A 157 6.95 23.24 6.29
N ALA A 158 7.36 22.36 7.23
CA ALA A 158 8.47 22.58 8.14
C ALA A 158 9.81 22.75 7.39
N GLU A 159 10.05 21.95 6.35
CA GLU A 159 11.23 22.08 5.50
C GLU A 159 11.21 23.41 4.71
N THR A 160 10.03 23.83 4.24
CA THR A 160 9.84 25.12 3.58
C THR A 160 10.11 26.29 4.54
N ASN A 161 9.62 26.20 5.79
CA ASN A 161 9.95 27.17 6.84
C ASN A 161 11.47 27.25 7.06
N ARG A 162 12.14 26.09 7.20
CA ARG A 162 13.57 26.04 7.44
C ARG A 162 14.41 26.67 6.31
N ARG A 163 13.98 26.50 5.04
CA ARG A 163 14.74 26.98 3.86
C ARG A 163 14.49 28.43 3.52
N PHE A 164 13.24 28.87 3.70
CA PHE A 164 12.78 30.14 3.16
C PHE A 164 12.28 31.10 4.26
N ASP A 165 12.34 30.71 5.52
CA ASP A 165 11.82 31.48 6.66
C ASP A 165 10.34 31.89 6.53
N ILE A 166 9.55 31.08 5.79
CA ILE A 166 8.12 31.31 5.61
C ILE A 166 7.40 30.77 6.85
N PRO A 167 6.60 31.58 7.57
CA PRO A 167 5.89 31.11 8.74
C PRO A 167 4.87 30.04 8.40
N VAL A 168 4.83 28.97 9.21
CA VAL A 168 3.91 27.86 9.10
C VAL A 168 3.08 27.77 10.35
N THR A 169 1.76 27.74 10.20
CA THR A 169 0.83 27.69 11.31
C THR A 169 -0.24 26.64 11.06
N THR A 170 -0.59 25.90 12.11
CA THR A 170 -1.78 25.06 12.13
C THR A 170 -2.87 25.71 12.99
N ALA A 171 -4.11 25.58 12.52
CA ALA A 171 -5.30 25.90 13.31
C ALA A 171 -6.09 24.60 13.52
N ILE A 172 -6.22 24.17 14.76
CA ILE A 172 -7.03 23.02 15.15
C ILE A 172 -8.41 23.51 15.55
N ILE A 173 -9.44 22.90 14.96
CA ILE A 173 -10.84 23.28 15.17
C ILE A 173 -11.60 22.09 15.72
N LYS A 174 -12.36 22.29 16.80
CA LYS A 174 -13.24 21.29 17.39
C LYS A 174 -14.60 21.91 17.70
N ILE A 175 -15.60 21.06 17.90
CA ILE A 175 -16.91 21.47 18.40
C ILE A 175 -16.89 21.36 19.92
N ARG A 176 -17.25 22.46 20.60
CA ARG A 176 -17.30 22.51 22.05
C ARG A 176 -18.35 21.52 22.59
N TYR A 177 -17.98 20.75 23.60
CA TYR A 177 -18.84 19.74 24.25
C TYR A 177 -19.45 18.71 23.26
N PHE A 178 -18.66 18.32 22.26
CA PHE A 178 -19.13 17.42 21.20
C PHE A 178 -19.76 16.12 21.72
N ASN A 179 -19.18 15.52 22.76
CA ASN A 179 -19.70 14.27 23.33
C ASN A 179 -21.08 14.44 23.97
N ASP A 180 -21.38 15.60 24.54
CA ASP A 180 -22.70 15.90 25.11
C ASP A 180 -23.70 16.20 23.99
N LEU A 181 -23.30 16.95 22.98
CA LEU A 181 -24.10 17.17 21.78
C LEU A 181 -24.46 15.87 21.07
N LYS A 182 -23.50 14.94 20.95
CA LYS A 182 -23.71 13.61 20.34
C LYS A 182 -24.77 12.79 21.04
N ARG A 183 -24.94 12.94 22.37
CA ARG A 183 -25.98 12.25 23.15
C ARG A 183 -27.36 12.88 22.97
N MET A 184 -27.42 14.15 22.63
CA MET A 184 -28.66 14.93 22.49
C MET A 184 -29.21 14.97 21.07
N MET A 185 -28.33 14.74 20.06
CA MET A 185 -28.64 14.85 18.65
C MET A 185 -29.09 13.51 18.04
N SER A 186 -30.01 13.58 17.10
CA SER A 186 -30.27 12.47 16.19
C SER A 186 -29.10 12.26 15.22
N GLN A 187 -29.03 11.09 14.59
CA GLN A 187 -28.00 10.78 13.61
C GLN A 187 -28.01 11.78 12.42
N ASN A 188 -29.19 12.19 11.97
CA ASN A 188 -29.32 13.16 10.88
C ASN A 188 -28.80 14.55 11.28
N GLN A 189 -29.10 15.00 12.50
CA GLN A 189 -28.60 16.27 13.02
C GLN A 189 -27.08 16.25 13.18
N MET A 190 -26.50 15.12 13.61
CA MET A 190 -25.05 14.94 13.73
C MET A 190 -24.37 15.01 12.35
N GLN A 191 -24.88 14.31 11.36
CA GLN A 191 -24.35 14.36 9.98
C GLN A 191 -24.45 15.78 9.40
N LEU A 192 -25.58 16.45 9.65
CA LEU A 192 -25.77 17.84 9.22
C LEU A 192 -24.76 18.78 9.89
N LEU A 193 -24.53 18.62 11.20
CA LEU A 193 -23.55 19.43 11.93
C LEU A 193 -22.14 19.22 11.39
N LEU A 194 -21.70 17.98 11.16
CA LEU A 194 -20.38 17.66 10.60
C LEU A 194 -20.20 18.26 9.21
N LYS A 195 -21.23 18.12 8.35
CA LYS A 195 -21.21 18.71 7.01
C LYS A 195 -21.13 20.23 7.07
N LEU A 196 -21.99 20.87 7.86
CA LEU A 196 -22.06 22.32 7.98
C LEU A 196 -20.75 22.89 8.54
N THR A 197 -20.13 22.19 9.50
CA THR A 197 -18.80 22.56 10.02
C THR A 197 -17.75 22.50 8.94
N THR A 198 -17.70 21.38 8.21
CA THR A 198 -16.75 21.17 7.11
C THR A 198 -16.91 22.21 6.01
N ASP A 199 -18.16 22.49 5.61
CA ASP A 199 -18.47 23.48 4.56
C ASP A 199 -18.09 24.89 5.00
N SER A 200 -18.35 25.26 6.28
CA SER A 200 -17.97 26.57 6.83
C SER A 200 -16.45 26.75 6.85
N ILE A 201 -15.69 25.70 7.17
CA ILE A 201 -14.23 25.73 7.12
C ILE A 201 -13.77 25.93 5.69
N LYS A 202 -14.22 25.08 4.75
CA LYS A 202 -13.83 25.13 3.33
C LYS A 202 -14.14 26.48 2.68
N GLU A 203 -15.31 27.04 2.95
CA GLU A 203 -15.75 28.31 2.34
C GLU A 203 -14.86 29.50 2.74
N LYS A 204 -14.34 29.51 3.97
CA LYS A 204 -13.54 30.62 4.51
C LYS A 204 -12.04 30.41 4.42
N THR A 205 -11.59 29.21 4.02
CA THR A 205 -10.19 28.83 3.83
C THR A 205 -9.71 29.27 2.43
N ARG A 206 -8.46 29.72 2.31
CA ARG A 206 -7.87 30.13 1.03
C ARG A 206 -7.49 28.92 0.20
N THR A 207 -7.32 29.11 -1.12
CA THR A 207 -6.92 28.03 -2.05
C THR A 207 -5.59 27.36 -1.68
N ASN A 208 -4.67 28.09 -1.04
CA ASN A 208 -3.35 27.58 -0.69
C ASN A 208 -3.30 26.99 0.74
N ASP A 209 -4.37 27.12 1.52
CA ASP A 209 -4.47 26.50 2.82
C ASP A 209 -5.05 25.10 2.67
N ILE A 210 -4.51 24.14 3.40
CA ILE A 210 -4.96 22.76 3.29
C ILE A 210 -5.78 22.39 4.53
N THR A 211 -6.95 21.80 4.29
CA THR A 211 -7.88 21.40 5.36
C THR A 211 -7.89 19.89 5.53
N TYR A 212 -7.89 19.45 6.78
CA TYR A 212 -7.82 18.04 7.18
C TYR A 212 -8.93 17.70 8.18
N LEU A 213 -9.29 16.43 8.22
CA LEU A 213 -10.06 15.83 9.30
C LEU A 213 -9.16 14.85 10.05
N LEU A 214 -8.79 15.20 11.27
CA LEU A 214 -7.83 14.46 12.08
C LEU A 214 -8.48 13.31 12.86
N ASN A 215 -9.74 13.46 13.27
CA ASN A 215 -10.46 12.46 14.03
C ASN A 215 -11.95 12.51 13.69
N ASN A 216 -12.56 11.35 13.45
CA ASN A 216 -14.00 11.21 13.16
C ASN A 216 -14.85 10.94 14.41
N GLU A 217 -14.27 10.33 15.44
CA GLU A 217 -15.02 9.97 16.66
C GLU A 217 -15.24 11.19 17.56
N ASP A 218 -14.21 12.02 17.71
CA ASP A 218 -14.22 13.37 18.30
C ASP A 218 -13.80 14.34 17.20
N PRO A 219 -14.74 14.86 16.38
CA PRO A 219 -14.43 15.54 15.14
C PRO A 219 -13.49 16.71 15.37
N THR A 220 -12.30 16.54 14.81
CA THR A 220 -11.20 17.48 14.92
C THR A 220 -10.70 17.82 13.53
N TRP A 221 -10.86 19.08 13.12
CA TRP A 221 -10.34 19.58 11.86
C TRP A 221 -9.02 20.29 12.08
N ALA A 222 -8.16 20.30 11.07
CA ALA A 222 -6.96 21.11 11.05
C ALA A 222 -6.89 21.91 9.75
N ILE A 223 -6.32 23.09 9.83
CA ILE A 223 -5.95 23.92 8.68
C ILE A 223 -4.45 24.14 8.78
N LEU A 224 -3.71 23.77 7.75
CA LEU A 224 -2.28 24.04 7.63
C LEU A 224 -2.06 25.14 6.60
N SER A 225 -1.34 26.20 7.00
CA SER A 225 -1.18 27.39 6.17
C SER A 225 0.20 28.03 6.30
N TYR A 226 0.64 28.69 5.24
CA TYR A 226 1.82 29.55 5.22
C TYR A 226 1.45 30.96 5.74
N THR A 227 1.30 31.09 7.04
CA THR A 227 0.96 32.36 7.70
C THR A 227 1.48 32.36 9.14
N ASP A 228 1.53 33.53 9.75
CA ASP A 228 1.81 33.68 11.19
C ASP A 228 0.55 33.44 12.06
N ALA A 229 0.73 33.36 13.37
CA ALA A 229 -0.37 33.15 14.32
C ALA A 229 -1.45 34.24 14.22
N LYS A 230 -1.08 35.47 13.91
CA LYS A 230 -2.03 36.59 13.75
C LYS A 230 -2.91 36.42 12.52
N GLY A 231 -2.32 36.04 11.39
CA GLY A 231 -3.03 35.73 10.14
C GLY A 231 -3.97 34.54 10.31
N ALA A 232 -3.51 33.48 10.98
CA ALA A 232 -4.34 32.31 11.31
C ALA A 232 -5.52 32.73 12.24
N GLY A 233 -5.30 33.59 13.23
CA GLY A 233 -6.35 34.12 14.08
C GLY A 233 -7.44 34.88 13.34
N ILE A 234 -7.07 35.70 12.37
CA ILE A 234 -8.05 36.39 11.49
C ILE A 234 -8.85 35.39 10.63
N ALA A 235 -8.20 34.38 10.09
CA ALA A 235 -8.87 33.35 9.30
C ALA A 235 -9.85 32.53 10.13
N THR A 236 -9.44 32.08 11.31
CA THR A 236 -10.28 31.29 12.21
C THR A 236 -11.46 32.06 12.79
N SER A 237 -11.29 33.37 13.07
CA SER A 237 -12.42 34.25 13.48
C SER A 237 -13.50 34.25 12.37
N ARG A 238 -13.12 34.44 11.11
CA ARG A 238 -14.08 34.40 9.98
C ARG A 238 -14.77 33.04 9.84
N ILE A 239 -14.07 31.94 10.17
CA ILE A 239 -14.65 30.60 10.15
C ILE A 239 -15.67 30.46 11.29
N LYS A 240 -15.34 30.89 12.53
CA LYS A 240 -16.26 30.90 13.67
C LYS A 240 -17.55 31.70 13.34
N ASP A 241 -17.41 32.93 12.85
CA ASP A 241 -18.54 33.79 12.46
C ASP A 241 -19.42 33.15 11.39
N GLY A 242 -18.79 32.57 10.36
CA GLY A 242 -19.49 31.86 9.29
C GLY A 242 -20.25 30.63 9.80
N PHE A 243 -19.61 29.84 10.63
CA PHE A 243 -20.23 28.66 11.25
C PHE A 243 -21.42 29.04 12.14
N GLU A 244 -21.27 30.02 13.03
CA GLU A 244 -22.39 30.48 13.89
C GLU A 244 -23.58 30.96 13.07
N LYS A 245 -23.31 31.70 11.98
CA LYS A 245 -24.36 32.16 11.07
C LYS A 245 -25.08 30.99 10.42
N ASN A 246 -24.33 29.99 9.95
CA ASN A 246 -24.89 28.82 9.30
C ASN A 246 -25.68 27.94 10.27
N VAL A 247 -25.22 27.77 11.52
CA VAL A 247 -25.95 27.05 12.58
C VAL A 247 -27.26 27.76 12.91
N LYS A 248 -27.23 29.08 13.11
CA LYS A 248 -28.43 29.88 13.41
C LYS A 248 -29.45 29.91 12.26
N ALA A 249 -29.00 29.80 11.02
CA ALA A 249 -29.85 29.73 9.84
C ALA A 249 -30.50 28.36 9.62
N ASN A 250 -30.10 27.33 10.36
CA ASN A 250 -30.59 25.98 10.22
C ASN A 250 -31.61 25.63 11.31
N ASP A 251 -32.88 25.42 10.94
CA ASP A 251 -33.96 25.17 11.89
C ASP A 251 -33.71 23.95 12.81
N SER A 252 -33.01 22.94 12.32
CA SER A 252 -32.72 21.71 13.07
C SER A 252 -31.62 21.86 14.11
N LEU A 253 -30.77 22.89 13.99
CA LEU A 253 -29.60 23.12 14.84
C LEU A 253 -29.68 24.44 15.64
N SER A 254 -30.50 25.39 15.19
CA SER A 254 -30.58 26.77 15.74
C SER A 254 -30.96 26.82 17.22
N THR A 255 -31.66 25.80 17.73
CA THR A 255 -32.08 25.70 19.14
C THR A 255 -30.99 25.17 20.06
N MET A 256 -29.89 24.69 19.51
CA MET A 256 -28.79 24.09 20.26
C MET A 256 -27.64 25.11 20.45
N ALA A 257 -27.04 25.12 21.63
CA ALA A 257 -25.86 25.96 21.92
C ALA A 257 -24.60 25.30 21.34
N ILE A 258 -24.41 25.42 20.02
CA ILE A 258 -23.28 24.85 19.31
C ILE A 258 -22.23 25.94 19.04
N SER A 259 -21.01 25.71 19.48
CA SER A 259 -19.88 26.63 19.25
C SER A 259 -18.60 25.87 18.87
N MET A 260 -17.71 26.55 18.16
CA MET A 260 -16.38 26.04 17.83
C MET A 260 -15.34 26.51 18.84
N ILE A 261 -14.38 25.67 19.12
CA ILE A 261 -13.13 26.01 19.79
C ILE A 261 -11.98 25.89 18.80
N VAL A 262 -10.99 26.76 18.91
CA VAL A 262 -9.86 26.85 18.01
C VAL A 262 -8.56 26.95 18.79
N GLY A 263 -7.60 26.10 18.45
CA GLY A 263 -6.21 26.20 18.93
C GLY A 263 -5.28 26.55 17.78
N ILE A 264 -4.43 27.54 17.94
CA ILE A 264 -3.48 28.01 16.92
C ILE A 264 -2.06 27.74 17.41
N ALA A 265 -1.26 27.04 16.60
CA ALA A 265 0.15 26.82 16.90
C ALA A 265 0.99 27.09 15.66
N SER A 266 2.11 27.80 15.85
CA SER A 266 3.08 28.04 14.78
C SER A 266 4.26 27.11 14.91
N TRP A 267 4.79 26.66 13.77
CA TRP A 267 5.99 25.83 13.74
C TRP A 267 7.20 26.60 14.27
N ASP A 268 7.88 26.00 15.23
CA ASP A 268 9.14 26.49 15.75
C ASP A 268 10.22 25.42 15.61
N SER A 269 11.14 25.61 14.67
CA SER A 269 12.22 24.67 14.39
C SER A 269 13.22 24.48 15.55
N SER A 270 13.22 25.39 16.56
CA SER A 270 14.09 25.25 17.72
C SER A 270 13.54 24.26 18.75
N THR A 271 12.24 24.18 18.90
CA THR A 271 11.54 23.35 19.91
C THR A 271 10.84 22.14 19.32
N MET A 272 10.32 22.23 18.10
CA MET A 272 9.58 21.18 17.41
C MET A 272 10.50 20.35 16.52
N LYS A 273 10.50 19.03 16.70
CA LYS A 273 11.36 18.10 15.94
C LYS A 273 10.58 17.19 15.04
N THR A 274 9.32 16.97 15.35
CA THR A 274 8.43 16.05 14.61
C THR A 274 7.14 16.75 14.18
N PRO A 275 6.50 16.34 13.09
CA PRO A 275 5.18 16.86 12.73
C PRO A 275 4.13 16.76 13.83
N TYR A 276 4.24 15.75 14.69
CA TYR A 276 3.34 15.56 15.83
C TYR A 276 3.45 16.67 16.87
N ASP A 277 4.61 17.33 16.99
CA ASP A 277 4.80 18.41 17.96
C ASP A 277 3.90 19.60 17.61
N LEU A 278 3.80 19.97 16.33
CA LEU A 278 2.91 21.03 15.86
C LEU A 278 1.43 20.66 16.07
N MET A 279 1.07 19.40 15.73
CA MET A 279 -0.30 18.90 15.93
C MET A 279 -0.70 18.98 17.41
N ASN A 280 0.15 18.44 18.28
CA ASN A 280 -0.12 18.40 19.71
C ASN A 280 -0.17 19.80 20.32
N ALA A 281 0.70 20.72 19.89
CA ALA A 281 0.65 22.11 20.31
C ALA A 281 -0.69 22.76 19.93
N GLY A 282 -1.15 22.57 18.68
CA GLY A 282 -2.45 23.10 18.26
C GLY A 282 -3.64 22.48 19.01
N ILE A 283 -3.60 21.16 19.29
CA ILE A 283 -4.63 20.51 20.12
C ILE A 283 -4.62 21.06 21.55
N HIS A 284 -3.45 21.27 22.12
CA HIS A 284 -3.31 21.81 23.48
C HIS A 284 -3.91 23.23 23.58
N GLU A 285 -3.68 24.08 22.59
CA GLU A 285 -4.22 25.42 22.52
C GLU A 285 -5.76 25.44 22.45
N THR A 286 -6.43 24.38 21.97
CA THR A 286 -7.91 24.32 22.00
C THR A 286 -8.48 24.31 23.43
N GLN A 287 -7.68 23.98 24.44
CA GLN A 287 -8.11 23.96 25.85
C GLN A 287 -8.23 25.37 26.46
N TYR A 288 -7.56 26.35 25.86
CA TYR A 288 -7.53 27.75 26.35
C TYR A 288 -8.49 28.68 25.59
N ASP A 289 -9.15 28.20 24.53
CA ASP A 289 -10.18 28.95 23.79
C ASP A 289 -11.51 28.91 24.58
N VAL A 290 -11.70 29.89 25.45
CA VAL A 290 -12.85 30.04 26.38
C VAL A 290 -14.00 30.79 25.72
#